data_c1a14abadf51320a71d9b9b91643f7b8
#
_entry.id   c1a14abadf51320a71d9b9b91643f7b8
#
_cell.length_a   1.000
_cell.length_b   1.000
_cell.length_c   1.000
_cell.angle_alpha   90.00
_cell.angle_beta   90.00
_cell.angle_gamma   90.00
#
_symmetry.space_group_name_H-M   'P 1'
#
loop_
_entity.id
_entity.type
_entity.pdbx_description
1 polymer ?
#
loop_
_entity_poly.entity_id
_entity_poly.type
_entity_poly.pdbx_seq_one_letter_code
_entity_poly.pdbx_strand_id
1 'polypeptide(L)' 'AFISPSLFVEKCREVFVLSKIEGLKNREIAEKLGISEKTVERHMSIALSKLREELNWLLQFILFFSVSHWG' A
#
# COMPACT_ATOMS: atom_id res chain seq x y z
N ALA A 1 4.32 -24.50 9.08
CA ALA A 1 4.35 -23.21 9.66
C ALA A 1 4.82 -22.17 8.65
N PHE A 2 3.90 -21.76 7.89
CA PHE A 2 4.21 -20.76 6.89
C PHE A 2 3.73 -19.42 7.37
N ILE A 3 4.52 -18.83 8.24
CA ILE A 3 4.38 -17.43 8.44
C ILE A 3 4.98 -16.81 7.21
N SER A 4 4.20 -16.82 6.18
CA SER A 4 4.66 -16.22 4.97
C SER A 4 4.77 -14.73 5.17
N PRO A 5 5.82 -14.13 4.64
CA PRO A 5 5.93 -12.67 4.58
C PRO A 5 4.72 -12.04 3.91
N SER A 6 3.95 -12.84 3.20
CA SER A 6 2.74 -12.37 2.53
C SER A 6 1.69 -11.87 3.51
N LEU A 7 1.61 -12.43 4.72
CA LEU A 7 0.66 -11.94 5.70
C LEU A 7 0.96 -10.52 6.12
N PHE A 8 2.25 -10.22 6.31
CA PHE A 8 2.67 -8.86 6.65
C PHE A 8 2.40 -7.90 5.50
N VAL A 9 2.68 -8.34 4.28
CA VAL A 9 2.42 -7.54 3.09
C VAL A 9 0.93 -7.29 2.92
N GLU A 10 0.10 -8.28 3.22
CA GLU A 10 -1.34 -8.12 3.15
C GLU A 10 -1.86 -7.11 4.15
N LYS A 11 -1.30 -7.10 5.36
CA LYS A 11 -1.67 -6.10 6.36
C LYS A 11 -1.31 -4.70 5.91
N CYS A 12 -0.12 -4.54 5.35
CA CYS A 12 0.31 -3.24 4.83
C CYS A 12 -0.57 -2.79 3.68
N ARG A 13 -0.93 -3.72 2.80
CA ARG A 13 -1.83 -3.42 1.68
C ARG A 13 -3.20 -3.02 2.19
N GLU A 14 -3.71 -3.72 3.19
CA GLU A 14 -5.01 -3.44 3.77
C GLU A 14 -5.04 -2.03 4.35
N VAL A 15 -4.01 -1.67 5.11
CA VAL A 15 -3.89 -0.31 5.64
C VAL A 15 -3.84 0.71 4.52
N PHE A 16 -3.07 0.42 3.48
CA PHE A 16 -2.97 1.32 2.33
C PHE A 16 -4.31 1.52 1.65
N VAL A 17 -5.04 0.44 1.42
CA VAL A 17 -6.35 0.49 0.77
C VAL A 17 -7.33 1.31 1.62
N LEU A 18 -7.35 1.05 2.92
CA LEU A 18 -8.24 1.79 3.81
C LEU A 18 -7.92 3.28 3.82
N SER A 19 -6.64 3.60 3.73
CA SER A 19 -6.20 4.98 3.76
C SER A 19 -6.47 5.71 2.44
N LYS A 20 -6.11 5.09 1.34
CA LYS A 20 -6.14 5.76 0.04
C LYS A 20 -7.44 5.58 -0.73
N ILE A 21 -8.07 4.43 -0.59
CA ILE A 21 -9.29 4.15 -1.36
C ILE A 21 -10.52 4.51 -0.55
N GLU A 22 -10.60 4.10 0.70
CA GLU A 22 -11.73 4.44 1.55
C GLU A 22 -11.59 5.80 2.22
N GLY A 23 -10.39 6.37 2.21
CA GLY A 23 -10.16 7.71 2.75
C GLY A 23 -10.20 7.77 4.27
N LEU A 24 -9.94 6.66 4.93
CA LEU A 24 -9.93 6.63 6.38
C LEU A 24 -8.66 7.26 6.94
N LYS A 25 -8.80 7.89 8.08
CA LYS A 25 -7.65 8.45 8.79
C LYS A 25 -6.93 7.35 9.55
N ASN A 26 -5.67 7.60 9.89
CA ASN A 26 -4.87 6.62 10.61
C ASN A 26 -5.58 6.15 11.89
N ARG A 27 -6.23 7.08 12.57
CA ARG A 27 -6.96 6.77 13.79
C ARG A 27 -8.11 5.80 13.52
N GLU A 28 -8.84 6.04 12.44
CA GLU A 28 -9.96 5.19 12.08
C GLU A 28 -9.50 3.81 11.64
N ILE A 29 -8.39 3.76 10.91
CA ILE A 29 -7.80 2.50 10.50
C ILE A 29 -7.34 1.71 11.71
N ALA A 30 -6.70 2.40 12.65
CA ALA A 30 -6.22 1.77 13.88
C ALA A 30 -7.38 1.14 14.67
N GLU A 31 -8.48 1.83 14.78
CA GLU A 31 -9.65 1.32 15.47
C GLU A 31 -10.25 0.13 14.71
N LYS A 32 -10.34 0.23 13.41
CA LYS A 32 -10.94 -0.82 12.58
C LYS A 32 -10.13 -2.11 12.63
N LEU A 33 -8.82 -1.99 12.61
CA LEU A 33 -7.93 -3.14 12.61
C LEU A 33 -7.49 -3.58 13.99
N GLY A 34 -7.83 -2.81 15.02
CA GLY A 34 -7.45 -3.13 16.39
C GLY A 34 -5.96 -2.99 16.65
N ILE A 35 -5.32 -2.02 16.01
CA ILE A 35 -3.90 -1.74 16.17
C ILE A 35 -3.71 -0.28 16.57
N SER A 36 -2.49 0.08 16.92
CA SER A 36 -2.19 1.45 17.29
C SER A 36 -1.98 2.33 16.06
N GLU A 37 -2.16 3.63 16.22
CA GLU A 37 -1.91 4.56 15.14
C GLU A 37 -0.46 4.50 14.66
N LYS A 38 0.45 4.28 15.58
CA LYS A 38 1.85 4.13 15.25
C LYS A 38 2.08 2.93 14.35
N THR A 39 1.37 1.84 14.61
CA THR A 39 1.44 0.66 13.77
C THR A 39 0.88 0.94 12.38
N VAL A 40 -0.19 1.72 12.31
CA VAL A 40 -0.76 2.13 11.03
C VAL A 40 0.26 2.93 10.23
N GLU A 41 0.92 3.89 10.88
CA GLU A 41 1.96 4.69 10.22
C GLU A 41 3.09 3.83 9.72
N ARG A 42 3.49 2.85 10.50
CA ARG A 42 4.54 1.92 10.13
C ARG A 42 4.12 1.10 8.91
N HIS A 43 2.92 0.56 8.94
CA HIS A 43 2.41 -0.20 7.79
C HIS A 43 2.32 0.67 6.54
N MET A 44 1.88 1.90 6.69
CA MET A 44 1.82 2.83 5.58
C MET A 44 3.20 3.11 5.00
N SER A 45 4.17 3.33 5.88
CA SER A 45 5.54 3.58 5.45
C SER A 45 6.11 2.39 4.67
N ILE A 46 5.87 1.19 5.17
CA ILE A 46 6.34 -0.02 4.51
C ILE A 46 5.61 -0.21 3.18
N ALA A 47 4.30 0.02 3.17
CA ALA A 47 3.52 -0.11 1.95
C ALA A 47 4.00 0.85 0.88
N LEU A 48 4.25 2.09 1.27
CA LEU A 48 4.74 3.10 0.33
C LEU A 48 6.14 2.76 -0.18
N SER A 49 6.97 2.21 0.70
CA SER A 49 8.32 1.81 0.31
C SER A 49 8.28 0.68 -0.70
N LYS A 50 7.43 -0.30 -0.46
CA LYS A 50 7.26 -1.41 -1.40
C LYS A 50 6.63 -0.98 -2.70
N LEU A 51 5.66 -0.09 -2.63
CA LEU A 51 5.06 0.49 -3.82
C LEU A 51 6.06 1.27 -4.64
N ARG A 52 7.00 1.90 -3.95
CA ARG A 52 8.05 2.66 -4.64
C ARG A 52 8.93 1.76 -5.49
N GLU A 53 9.24 0.59 -4.97
CA GLU A 53 10.04 -0.37 -5.73
C GLU A 53 9.26 -0.92 -6.91
N GLU A 54 8.01 -1.25 -6.70
CA GLU A 54 7.16 -1.77 -7.76
C GLU A 54 6.73 -0.68 -8.74
N LEU A 55 6.58 0.54 -8.26
CA LEU A 55 6.20 1.67 -9.11
C LEU A 55 7.24 1.94 -10.20
N ASN A 56 8.48 1.54 -9.96
CA ASN A 56 9.52 1.78 -10.94
C ASN A 56 9.19 1.11 -12.28
N TRP A 57 8.78 -0.15 -12.24
CA TRP A 57 8.39 -0.84 -13.46
C TRP A 57 6.94 -0.51 -13.86
N LEU A 58 6.08 -0.23 -12.89
CA LEU A 58 4.71 0.19 -13.17
C LEU A 58 4.70 1.55 -13.86
N LEU A 59 5.56 2.45 -13.44
CA LEU A 59 5.70 3.74 -14.07
C LEU A 59 6.17 3.60 -15.52
N GLN A 60 7.11 2.70 -15.76
CA GLN A 60 7.55 2.41 -17.11
C GLN A 60 6.41 1.82 -17.94
N PHE A 61 5.63 0.96 -17.33
CA PHE A 61 4.49 0.35 -17.99
C PHE A 61 3.42 1.37 -18.33
N ILE A 62 3.12 2.25 -17.39
CA ILE A 62 2.10 3.29 -17.56
C ILE A 62 2.58 4.29 -18.59
N LEU A 63 3.85 4.66 -18.54
CA LEU A 63 4.45 5.57 -19.52
C LEU A 63 4.41 4.97 -20.92
N PHE A 64 4.73 3.70 -21.02
CA PHE A 64 4.69 3.01 -22.30
C PHE A 64 3.26 2.96 -22.83
N PHE A 65 2.31 2.67 -21.97
CA PHE A 65 0.91 2.61 -22.35
C PHE A 65 0.37 3.99 -22.71
N SER A 66 0.80 5.00 -21.99
CA SER A 66 0.40 6.37 -22.23
C SER A 66 0.94 6.88 -23.55
N VAL A 67 2.20 6.58 -23.84
CA VAL A 67 2.82 6.95 -25.10
C VAL A 67 2.13 6.23 -26.26
N SER A 68 1.80 4.97 -26.06
CA SER A 68 1.09 4.20 -27.07
C SER A 68 -0.30 4.75 -27.34
N HIS A 69 -0.92 5.26 -26.28
CA HIS A 69 -2.26 5.84 -26.40
C HIS A 69 -2.24 7.20 -27.08
N TRP A 70 -1.19 7.95 -26.85
CA TRP A 70 -1.06 9.29 -27.42
C TRP A 70 -0.47 9.27 -28.84
N GLY A 71 0.25 8.23 -29.15
CA GLY A 71 0.85 8.04 -30.46
C GLY A 71 -0.16 7.55 -31.45
#